data_9e68ae2ba49e8426a293d30b409e094c
#
_entry.id   9e68ae2ba49e8426a293d30b409e094c
#
_cell.length_a   1.000
_cell.length_b   1.000
_cell.length_c   1.000
_cell.angle_alpha   90.00
_cell.angle_beta   90.00
_cell.angle_gamma   90.00
#
_symmetry.space_group_name_H-M   'P 1'
#
loop_
_entity.id
_entity.type
_entity.pdbx_description
1 polymer ?
#
loop_
_entity_poly.entity_id
_entity_poly.type
_entity_poly.pdbx_seq_one_letter_code
_entity_poly.pdbx_strand_id
1 'polypeptide(L)'
;NIWIGTDVGAYIYYPEKDTFCHFVELSDKNTRVERSVAMISGDSQGRVWIAAEAQDLFCYDLKKQILRNYVLTDHPLISTNVKCLTVDNSGTIWIGFYGDGLFYSKDNLKTLHPYISPIDNEETYNNDVVSEILPGAYNCLYIGSLKGGVKELNLTSGKLQDLLVKDEDNESIYCRTLLFATDNELWIGTETGVYIY
;
A
#
# COMPACT_ATOMS: atom_id res chain seq x y z
N ASN A 1 -3.02 7.60 18.96
CA ASN A 1 -1.93 6.62 19.07
C ASN A 1 -1.17 6.56 17.76
N ILE A 2 0.16 6.34 17.83
CA ILE A 2 1.03 6.22 16.66
C ILE A 2 1.44 4.75 16.53
N TRP A 3 1.25 4.19 15.36
CA TRP A 3 1.68 2.83 15.04
C TRP A 3 3.08 2.86 14.44
N ILE A 4 3.94 1.95 14.86
CA ILE A 4 5.36 1.92 14.50
C ILE A 4 5.72 0.51 14.07
N GLY A 5 6.19 0.36 12.82
CA GLY A 5 6.77 -0.87 12.31
C GLY A 5 8.26 -0.93 12.62
N THR A 6 8.72 -2.08 13.07
CA THR A 6 10.12 -2.35 13.37
C THR A 6 10.55 -3.70 12.78
N ASP A 7 11.82 -4.01 12.84
CA ASP A 7 12.39 -5.31 12.44
C ASP A 7 12.02 -6.48 13.36
N VAL A 8 11.44 -6.17 14.52
CA VAL A 8 10.99 -7.18 15.52
C VAL A 8 9.49 -7.15 15.80
N GLY A 9 8.72 -6.44 14.98
CA GLY A 9 7.26 -6.41 15.08
C GLY A 9 6.66 -5.01 15.07
N ALA A 10 5.36 -4.94 15.39
CA ALA A 10 4.60 -3.70 15.45
C ALA A 10 4.47 -3.19 16.88
N TYR A 11 4.59 -1.89 17.06
CA TYR A 11 4.44 -1.20 18.35
C TYR A 11 3.40 -0.08 18.24
N ILE A 12 2.82 0.27 19.38
CA ILE A 12 1.94 1.42 19.51
C ILE A 12 2.58 2.38 20.52
N TYR A 13 2.78 3.61 20.10
CA TYR A 13 3.16 4.71 20.97
C TYR A 13 1.93 5.49 21.43
N TYR A 14 1.82 5.72 22.72
CA TYR A 14 0.77 6.49 23.37
C TYR A 14 1.33 7.84 23.82
N PRO A 15 1.18 8.93 23.03
CA PRO A 15 1.79 10.23 23.33
C PRO A 15 1.36 10.79 24.71
N GLU A 16 0.09 10.60 25.10
CA GLU A 16 -0.44 11.09 26.37
C GLU A 16 0.23 10.46 27.61
N LYS A 17 0.79 9.26 27.44
CA LYS A 17 1.42 8.48 28.52
C LYS A 17 2.93 8.40 28.39
N ASP A 18 3.47 8.87 27.25
CA ASP A 18 4.86 8.70 26.85
C ASP A 18 5.34 7.25 26.98
N THR A 19 4.53 6.31 26.48
CA THR A 19 4.80 4.88 26.60
C THR A 19 4.68 4.16 25.26
N PHE A 20 5.51 3.14 25.08
CA PHE A 20 5.45 2.21 23.96
C PHE A 20 4.90 0.86 24.44
N CYS A 21 4.02 0.27 23.66
CA CYS A 21 3.58 -1.09 23.87
C CYS A 21 3.83 -1.91 22.62
N HIS A 22 4.41 -3.10 22.78
CA HIS A 22 4.47 -4.07 21.70
C HIS A 22 3.04 -4.47 21.34
N PHE A 23 2.69 -4.40 20.07
CA PHE A 23 1.38 -4.82 19.62
C PHE A 23 1.27 -6.33 19.71
N VAL A 24 0.61 -6.79 20.76
CA VAL A 24 0.27 -8.18 20.96
C VAL A 24 -1.21 -8.33 20.67
N GLU A 25 -1.56 -9.29 19.86
CA GLU A 25 -2.95 -9.61 19.56
C GLU A 25 -3.70 -10.00 20.85
N LEU A 26 -4.90 -9.44 21.01
CA LEU A 26 -5.69 -9.56 22.23
C LEU A 26 -6.70 -10.71 22.17
N SER A 27 -7.01 -11.21 20.98
CA SER A 27 -8.09 -12.18 20.79
C SER A 27 -7.61 -13.62 20.54
N ASP A 28 -6.39 -13.81 20.03
CA ASP A 28 -5.83 -15.14 19.73
C ASP A 28 -4.35 -15.22 20.11
N LYS A 29 -4.02 -16.12 21.04
CA LYS A 29 -2.66 -16.28 21.55
C LYS A 29 -1.63 -16.74 20.49
N ASN A 30 -2.08 -17.17 19.33
CA ASN A 30 -1.23 -17.70 18.26
C ASN A 30 -0.95 -16.71 17.14
N THR A 31 -1.62 -15.54 17.12
CA THR A 31 -1.44 -14.54 16.08
C THR A 31 -0.70 -13.34 16.65
N ARG A 32 0.57 -13.19 16.29
CA ARG A 32 1.43 -12.09 16.73
C ARG A 32 2.18 -11.50 15.55
N VAL A 33 2.33 -10.18 15.55
CA VAL A 33 3.18 -9.49 14.59
C VAL A 33 4.58 -9.35 15.20
N GLU A 34 5.36 -10.41 15.13
CA GLU A 34 6.71 -10.52 15.72
C GLU A 34 7.82 -10.59 14.65
N ARG A 35 7.50 -10.24 13.39
CA ARG A 35 8.46 -10.21 12.29
C ARG A 35 8.70 -8.78 11.84
N SER A 36 9.75 -8.58 11.05
CA SER A 36 10.03 -7.29 10.42
C SER A 36 8.80 -6.75 9.69
N VAL A 37 8.38 -5.54 10.05
CA VAL A 37 7.20 -4.86 9.49
C VAL A 37 7.65 -3.94 8.38
N ALA A 38 7.20 -4.24 7.17
CA ALA A 38 7.53 -3.47 5.97
C ALA A 38 6.61 -2.26 5.77
N MET A 39 5.34 -2.36 6.21
CA MET A 39 4.34 -1.32 6.01
C MET A 39 3.29 -1.34 7.11
N ILE A 40 2.84 -0.16 7.52
CA ILE A 40 1.62 0.04 8.31
C ILE A 40 0.78 1.13 7.63
N SER A 41 -0.50 0.84 7.38
CA SER A 41 -1.43 1.78 6.78
C SER A 41 -2.79 1.73 7.48
N GLY A 42 -3.42 2.89 7.67
CA GLY A 42 -4.78 2.99 8.14
C GLY A 42 -5.78 3.13 6.99
N ASP A 43 -7.02 2.69 7.19
CA ASP A 43 -8.09 2.94 6.24
C ASP A 43 -9.24 3.73 6.83
N SER A 44 -10.14 4.24 5.96
CA SER A 44 -11.31 5.03 6.35
C SER A 44 -12.36 4.25 7.16
N GLN A 45 -12.24 2.92 7.23
CA GLN A 45 -13.14 2.06 8.00
C GLN A 45 -12.65 1.84 9.44
N GLY A 46 -11.49 2.41 9.80
CA GLY A 46 -10.88 2.26 11.12
C GLY A 46 -10.18 0.92 11.30
N ARG A 47 -9.55 0.42 10.23
CA ARG A 47 -8.68 -0.75 10.28
C ARG A 47 -7.23 -0.31 10.11
N VAL A 48 -6.32 -1.04 10.72
CA VAL A 48 -4.88 -0.90 10.56
C VAL A 48 -4.36 -2.15 9.85
N TRP A 49 -3.75 -1.92 8.70
CA TRP A 49 -3.12 -2.94 7.88
C TRP A 49 -1.63 -2.96 8.17
N ILE A 50 -1.09 -4.16 8.37
CA ILE A 50 0.33 -4.37 8.72
C ILE A 50 0.87 -5.44 7.80
N ALA A 51 1.84 -5.08 6.94
CA ALA A 51 2.56 -6.05 6.14
C ALA A 51 3.88 -6.40 6.83
N ALA A 52 4.11 -7.68 7.04
CA ALA A 52 5.32 -8.22 7.63
C ALA A 52 6.06 -9.12 6.62
N GLU A 53 7.29 -9.49 6.96
CA GLU A 53 8.08 -10.43 6.17
C GLU A 53 7.36 -11.78 5.99
N ALA A 54 7.80 -12.54 4.98
CA ALA A 54 7.22 -13.81 4.56
C ALA A 54 5.77 -13.70 4.06
N GLN A 55 5.42 -12.55 3.44
CA GLN A 55 4.13 -12.28 2.80
C GLN A 55 2.94 -12.32 3.78
N ASP A 56 3.18 -12.15 5.07
CA ASP A 56 2.11 -12.03 6.06
C ASP A 56 1.48 -10.63 5.97
N LEU A 57 0.17 -10.58 5.78
CA LEU A 57 -0.62 -9.38 5.82
C LEU A 57 -1.66 -9.47 6.93
N PHE A 58 -1.56 -8.56 7.88
CA PHE A 58 -2.48 -8.49 9.01
C PHE A 58 -3.43 -7.32 8.86
N CYS A 59 -4.65 -7.48 9.37
CA CYS A 59 -5.65 -6.43 9.47
C CYS A 59 -6.21 -6.38 10.89
N TYR A 60 -5.98 -5.28 11.59
CA TYR A 60 -6.54 -5.04 12.91
C TYR A 60 -7.73 -4.07 12.84
N ASP A 61 -8.90 -4.55 13.24
CA ASP A 61 -10.10 -3.74 13.35
C ASP A 61 -10.09 -3.02 14.71
N LEU A 62 -9.89 -1.70 14.69
CA LEU A 62 -9.77 -0.89 15.91
C LEU A 62 -11.06 -0.88 16.77
N LYS A 63 -12.23 -1.03 16.13
CA LYS A 63 -13.51 -1.02 16.84
C LYS A 63 -13.83 -2.36 17.47
N LYS A 64 -13.55 -3.45 16.73
CA LYS A 64 -13.84 -4.82 17.20
C LYS A 64 -12.70 -5.40 18.03
N GLN A 65 -11.51 -4.79 17.94
CA GLN A 65 -10.28 -5.30 18.56
C GLN A 65 -9.95 -6.73 18.10
N ILE A 66 -10.10 -6.99 16.80
CA ILE A 66 -9.84 -8.30 16.19
C ILE A 66 -8.70 -8.15 15.19
N LEU A 67 -7.66 -8.96 15.34
CA LEU A 67 -6.59 -9.16 14.36
C LEU A 67 -6.93 -10.34 13.45
N ARG A 68 -6.73 -10.16 12.17
CA ARG A 68 -6.82 -11.21 11.16
C ARG A 68 -5.49 -11.31 10.44
N ASN A 69 -5.07 -12.52 10.15
CA ASN A 69 -3.92 -12.81 9.29
C ASN A 69 -4.43 -13.27 7.92
N TYR A 70 -3.88 -12.69 6.86
CA TYR A 70 -4.11 -13.08 5.47
C TYR A 70 -2.80 -13.61 4.91
N VAL A 71 -2.74 -14.93 4.68
CA VAL A 71 -1.56 -15.59 4.11
C VAL A 71 -1.63 -15.46 2.59
N LEU A 72 -0.69 -14.73 2.01
CA LEU A 72 -0.65 -14.46 0.56
C LEU A 72 0.26 -15.45 -0.20
N THR A 73 1.01 -16.29 0.50
CA THR A 73 1.95 -17.25 -0.08
C THR A 73 1.32 -18.29 -1.00
N ASP A 74 0.03 -18.57 -0.82
CA ASP A 74 -0.67 -19.56 -1.61
C ASP A 74 -1.17 -19.03 -2.96
N HIS A 75 -1.00 -17.72 -3.22
CA HIS A 75 -1.41 -17.14 -4.49
C HIS A 75 -0.33 -17.37 -5.56
N PRO A 76 -0.66 -18.00 -6.71
CA PRO A 76 0.33 -18.45 -7.68
C PRO A 76 1.13 -17.33 -8.37
N LEU A 77 0.62 -16.09 -8.33
CA LEU A 77 1.25 -14.93 -8.96
C LEU A 77 1.98 -14.03 -7.96
N ILE A 78 2.05 -14.41 -6.67
CA ILE A 78 2.69 -13.60 -5.63
C ILE A 78 3.91 -14.34 -5.12
N SER A 79 5.07 -13.76 -5.38
CA SER A 79 6.37 -14.28 -4.96
C SER A 79 7.14 -13.32 -4.05
N THR A 80 6.68 -12.07 -3.94
CA THR A 80 7.36 -11.01 -3.19
C THR A 80 6.50 -10.46 -2.06
N ASN A 81 7.14 -9.64 -1.22
CA ASN A 81 6.46 -9.03 -0.07
C ASN A 81 5.57 -7.85 -0.48
N VAL A 82 4.54 -7.60 0.32
CA VAL A 82 3.73 -6.39 0.22
C VAL A 82 4.60 -5.17 0.50
N LYS A 83 4.53 -4.18 -0.40
CA LYS A 83 5.26 -2.90 -0.29
C LYS A 83 4.36 -1.77 0.19
N CYS A 84 3.15 -1.68 -0.35
CA CYS A 84 2.15 -0.69 0.02
C CYS A 84 0.74 -1.25 -0.10
N LEU A 85 -0.20 -0.65 0.62
CA LEU A 85 -1.61 -1.01 0.57
C LEU A 85 -2.48 0.20 0.86
N THR A 86 -3.59 0.30 0.14
CA THR A 86 -4.66 1.25 0.45
C THR A 86 -6.03 0.63 0.25
N VAL A 87 -7.06 1.25 0.82
CA VAL A 87 -8.46 0.88 0.60
C VAL A 87 -9.19 2.08 0.03
N ASP A 88 -9.76 1.94 -1.16
CA ASP A 88 -10.51 3.00 -1.80
C ASP A 88 -11.90 3.20 -1.18
N ASN A 89 -12.61 4.22 -1.64
CA ASN A 89 -13.94 4.59 -1.13
C ASN A 89 -15.01 3.53 -1.40
N SER A 90 -14.79 2.62 -2.36
CA SER A 90 -15.68 1.50 -2.64
C SER A 90 -15.44 0.29 -1.72
N GLY A 91 -14.34 0.32 -0.95
CA GLY A 91 -13.88 -0.78 -0.12
C GLY A 91 -12.97 -1.77 -0.85
N THR A 92 -12.58 -1.48 -2.10
CA THR A 92 -11.57 -2.27 -2.81
C THR A 92 -10.22 -2.11 -2.15
N ILE A 93 -9.55 -3.21 -1.86
CA ILE A 93 -8.21 -3.23 -1.31
C ILE A 93 -7.23 -3.28 -2.48
N TRP A 94 -6.32 -2.32 -2.54
CA TRP A 94 -5.26 -2.22 -3.53
C TRP A 94 -3.93 -2.52 -2.87
N ILE A 95 -3.13 -3.39 -3.49
CA ILE A 95 -1.86 -3.87 -2.92
C ILE A 95 -0.76 -3.75 -3.95
N GLY A 96 0.31 -3.06 -3.58
CA GLY A 96 1.55 -3.01 -4.34
C GLY A 96 2.58 -3.98 -3.76
N PHE A 97 3.24 -4.71 -4.64
CA PHE A 97 4.26 -5.70 -4.29
C PHE A 97 5.67 -5.26 -4.67
N TYR A 98 6.67 -5.91 -4.09
CA TYR A 98 8.09 -5.63 -4.29
C TYR A 98 8.66 -6.25 -5.59
N GLY A 99 7.82 -6.48 -6.58
CA GLY A 99 8.22 -7.06 -7.87
C GLY A 99 7.07 -7.73 -8.62
N ASP A 100 5.98 -8.07 -7.93
CA ASP A 100 4.83 -8.69 -8.59
C ASP A 100 3.82 -7.65 -9.12
N GLY A 101 4.09 -6.36 -8.91
CA GLY A 101 3.28 -5.27 -9.43
C GLY A 101 2.08 -4.90 -8.58
N LEU A 102 0.95 -4.55 -9.23
CA LEU A 102 -0.27 -4.04 -8.61
C LEU A 102 -1.38 -5.08 -8.64
N PHE A 103 -1.99 -5.31 -7.48
CA PHE A 103 -3.15 -6.20 -7.31
C PHE A 103 -4.30 -5.50 -6.62
N TYR A 104 -5.50 -6.07 -6.75
CA TYR A 104 -6.68 -5.60 -6.04
C TYR A 104 -7.59 -6.74 -5.58
N SER A 105 -8.39 -6.47 -4.54
CA SER A 105 -9.44 -7.35 -4.04
C SER A 105 -10.70 -6.56 -3.73
N LYS A 106 -11.86 -7.08 -4.17
CA LYS A 106 -13.19 -6.50 -3.90
C LYS A 106 -13.99 -7.27 -2.85
N ASP A 107 -13.47 -8.38 -2.37
CA ASP A 107 -14.14 -9.33 -1.49
C ASP A 107 -13.40 -9.56 -0.16
N ASN A 108 -12.67 -8.53 0.27
CA ASN A 108 -11.91 -8.53 1.52
C ASN A 108 -10.84 -9.63 1.56
N LEU A 109 -10.04 -9.70 0.50
CA LEU A 109 -8.91 -10.62 0.31
C LEU A 109 -9.28 -12.12 0.23
N LYS A 110 -10.51 -12.45 -0.09
CA LYS A 110 -10.87 -13.83 -0.45
C LYS A 110 -10.34 -14.21 -1.83
N THR A 111 -10.36 -13.24 -2.74
CA THR A 111 -9.72 -13.33 -4.06
C THR A 111 -8.82 -12.12 -4.29
N LEU A 112 -7.71 -12.34 -4.97
CA LEU A 112 -6.75 -11.30 -5.31
C LEU A 112 -6.48 -11.37 -6.82
N HIS A 113 -6.58 -10.22 -7.48
CA HIS A 113 -6.47 -10.12 -8.94
C HIS A 113 -5.34 -9.18 -9.33
N PRO A 114 -4.47 -9.54 -10.29
CA PRO A 114 -3.53 -8.58 -10.86
C PRO A 114 -4.30 -7.46 -11.55
N TYR A 115 -3.80 -6.24 -11.45
CA TYR A 115 -4.36 -5.13 -12.20
C TYR A 115 -3.88 -5.20 -13.65
N ILE A 116 -4.86 -5.31 -14.55
CA ILE A 116 -4.65 -5.26 -16.00
C ILE A 116 -5.37 -4.02 -16.51
N SER A 117 -4.65 -3.17 -17.25
CA SER A 117 -5.26 -1.98 -17.85
C SER A 117 -6.38 -2.39 -18.81
N PRO A 118 -7.61 -1.90 -18.61
CA PRO A 118 -8.72 -2.25 -19.50
C PRO A 118 -8.61 -1.58 -20.89
N ILE A 119 -7.71 -0.61 -21.05
CA ILE A 119 -7.52 0.12 -22.30
C ILE A 119 -6.51 -0.59 -23.19
N ASP A 120 -5.37 -0.99 -22.61
CA ASP A 120 -4.24 -1.54 -23.35
C ASP A 120 -4.19 -3.07 -23.25
N ASN A 121 -4.99 -3.64 -22.34
CA ASN A 121 -4.97 -5.07 -21.99
C ASN A 121 -3.55 -5.56 -21.62
N GLU A 122 -2.73 -4.65 -21.07
CA GLU A 122 -1.37 -4.91 -20.64
C GLU A 122 -1.29 -4.95 -19.11
N GLU A 123 -0.43 -5.81 -18.60
CA GLU A 123 -0.05 -5.84 -17.18
C GLU A 123 0.92 -4.68 -16.91
N THR A 124 0.38 -3.48 -16.74
CA THR A 124 1.13 -2.21 -16.68
C THR A 124 2.21 -2.19 -15.60
N TYR A 125 2.03 -2.96 -14.52
CA TYR A 125 2.95 -3.01 -13.39
C TYR A 125 3.63 -4.38 -13.22
N ASN A 126 3.57 -5.26 -14.21
CA ASN A 126 4.20 -6.57 -14.14
C ASN A 126 5.72 -6.43 -13.97
N ASN A 127 6.28 -7.18 -13.02
CA ASN A 127 7.71 -7.13 -12.66
C ASN A 127 8.18 -5.71 -12.23
N ASP A 128 7.29 -4.87 -11.70
CA ASP A 128 7.64 -3.57 -11.14
C ASP A 128 7.43 -3.56 -9.62
N VAL A 129 8.15 -2.68 -8.95
CA VAL A 129 7.95 -2.36 -7.53
C VAL A 129 6.95 -1.23 -7.44
N VAL A 130 5.74 -1.51 -7.02
CA VAL A 130 4.76 -0.47 -6.69
C VAL A 130 5.11 0.08 -5.30
N SER A 131 5.67 1.28 -5.28
CA SER A 131 6.25 1.88 -4.07
C SER A 131 5.22 2.52 -3.16
N GLU A 132 4.17 3.12 -3.74
CA GLU A 132 3.12 3.83 -3.00
C GLU A 132 1.79 3.82 -3.77
N ILE A 133 0.68 3.80 -3.05
CA ILE A 133 -0.67 3.95 -3.61
C ILE A 133 -1.45 4.92 -2.73
N LEU A 134 -1.81 6.09 -3.26
CA LEU A 134 -2.60 7.09 -2.53
C LEU A 134 -3.99 7.26 -3.15
N PRO A 135 -5.07 7.17 -2.35
CA PRO A 135 -6.38 7.61 -2.77
C PRO A 135 -6.39 9.13 -2.98
N GLY A 136 -6.86 9.56 -4.13
CA GLY A 136 -7.03 10.96 -4.47
C GLY A 136 -8.49 11.39 -4.51
N ALA A 137 -8.71 12.66 -4.85
CA ALA A 137 -10.04 13.19 -5.13
C ALA A 137 -10.65 12.55 -6.38
N TYR A 138 -11.95 12.74 -6.59
CA TYR A 138 -12.69 12.34 -7.81
C TYR A 138 -12.58 10.86 -8.17
N ASN A 139 -12.47 9.98 -7.14
CA ASN A 139 -12.38 8.53 -7.31
C ASN A 139 -11.17 8.09 -8.14
N CYS A 140 -10.01 8.68 -7.85
CA CYS A 140 -8.73 8.35 -8.46
C CYS A 140 -7.78 7.70 -7.44
N LEU A 141 -6.80 6.94 -7.97
CA LEU A 141 -5.62 6.51 -7.23
C LEU A 141 -4.37 7.07 -7.91
N TYR A 142 -3.45 7.57 -7.11
CA TYR A 142 -2.09 7.89 -7.55
C TYR A 142 -1.17 6.73 -7.19
N ILE A 143 -0.47 6.21 -8.19
CA ILE A 143 0.31 4.99 -8.07
C ILE A 143 1.75 5.32 -8.45
N GLY A 144 2.63 5.24 -7.46
CA GLY A 144 4.07 5.38 -7.65
C GLY A 144 4.74 4.04 -7.86
N SER A 145 5.68 3.97 -8.79
CA SER A 145 6.48 2.77 -9.02
C SER A 145 7.93 3.08 -9.38
N LEU A 146 8.80 2.07 -9.25
CA LEU A 146 10.23 2.27 -9.50
C LEU A 146 10.58 2.31 -10.98
N LYS A 147 9.79 1.70 -11.87
CA LYS A 147 10.06 1.70 -13.30
C LYS A 147 9.12 2.58 -14.10
N GLY A 148 7.91 2.78 -13.60
CA GLY A 148 6.83 3.47 -14.29
C GLY A 148 6.55 4.89 -13.79
N GLY A 149 7.35 5.45 -12.86
CA GLY A 149 7.13 6.77 -12.30
C GLY A 149 5.83 6.88 -11.52
N VAL A 150 5.06 7.94 -11.78
CA VAL A 150 3.75 8.17 -11.15
C VAL A 150 2.65 8.18 -12.20
N LYS A 151 1.60 7.41 -11.93
CA LYS A 151 0.41 7.33 -12.78
C LYS A 151 -0.85 7.60 -11.97
N GLU A 152 -1.86 8.17 -12.63
CA GLU A 152 -3.20 8.36 -12.09
C GLU A 152 -4.15 7.32 -12.69
N LEU A 153 -4.82 6.54 -11.82
CA LEU A 153 -5.87 5.61 -12.19
C LEU A 153 -7.24 6.19 -11.82
N ASN A 154 -8.06 6.48 -12.79
CA ASN A 154 -9.46 6.83 -12.58
C ASN A 154 -10.29 5.56 -12.37
N LEU A 155 -10.81 5.33 -11.17
CA LEU A 155 -11.53 4.12 -10.79
C LEU A 155 -12.91 3.98 -11.43
N THR A 156 -13.47 5.09 -11.95
CA THR A 156 -14.78 5.07 -12.62
C THR A 156 -14.66 4.62 -14.07
N SER A 157 -13.68 5.15 -14.79
CA SER A 157 -13.46 4.84 -16.21
C SER A 157 -12.48 3.68 -16.42
N GLY A 158 -11.68 3.34 -15.42
CA GLY A 158 -10.55 2.42 -15.53
C GLY A 158 -9.36 3.02 -16.31
N LYS A 159 -9.41 4.32 -16.65
CA LYS A 159 -8.34 4.97 -17.41
C LYS A 159 -7.12 5.16 -16.52
N LEU A 160 -5.98 4.64 -16.95
CA LEU A 160 -4.67 4.92 -16.40
C LEU A 160 -3.96 5.96 -17.26
N GLN A 161 -3.38 6.99 -16.68
CA GLN A 161 -2.64 8.02 -17.39
C GLN A 161 -1.33 8.35 -16.66
N ASP A 162 -0.31 8.65 -17.46
CA ASP A 162 0.97 9.08 -16.95
C ASP A 162 0.85 10.49 -16.34
N LEU A 163 1.40 10.65 -15.15
CA LEU A 163 1.48 11.93 -14.47
C LEU A 163 2.91 12.46 -14.47
N LEU A 164 3.85 11.65 -14.02
CA LEU A 164 5.27 11.97 -13.98
C LEU A 164 6.07 10.68 -14.19
N VAL A 165 6.52 10.43 -15.41
CA VAL A 165 7.29 9.21 -15.75
C VAL A 165 8.72 9.51 -16.19
N LYS A 166 8.98 10.75 -16.60
CA LYS A 166 10.29 11.23 -17.02
C LYS A 166 10.55 12.63 -16.48
N ASP A 167 11.80 12.93 -16.23
CA ASP A 167 12.26 14.26 -15.83
C ASP A 167 12.49 15.19 -17.05
N GLU A 168 13.03 16.37 -16.80
CA GLU A 168 13.33 17.38 -17.83
C GLU A 168 14.42 16.90 -18.81
N ASP A 169 15.29 16.01 -18.41
CA ASP A 169 16.36 15.41 -19.21
C ASP A 169 15.89 14.14 -19.95
N ASN A 170 14.59 13.82 -19.89
CA ASN A 170 13.95 12.62 -20.46
C ASN A 170 14.44 11.30 -19.83
N GLU A 171 15.00 11.37 -18.61
CA GLU A 171 15.37 10.20 -17.84
C GLU A 171 14.15 9.64 -17.06
N SER A 172 14.15 8.34 -16.85
CA SER A 172 13.05 7.67 -16.13
C SER A 172 13.01 8.08 -14.66
N ILE A 173 11.82 8.39 -14.16
CA ILE A 173 11.59 8.70 -12.76
C ILE A 173 11.30 7.42 -11.97
N TYR A 174 12.05 7.27 -10.86
CA TYR A 174 11.88 6.19 -9.89
C TYR A 174 11.15 6.74 -8.66
N CYS A 175 9.83 6.56 -8.62
CA CYS A 175 9.02 7.03 -7.50
C CYS A 175 9.25 6.18 -6.25
N ARG A 176 9.56 6.83 -5.13
CA ARG A 176 9.80 6.20 -3.83
C ARG A 176 8.62 6.34 -2.88
N THR A 177 7.99 7.52 -2.88
CA THR A 177 6.86 7.83 -2.00
C THR A 177 6.02 8.95 -2.57
N LEU A 178 4.76 8.97 -2.16
CA LEU A 178 3.77 9.99 -2.49
C LEU A 178 3.16 10.55 -1.23
N LEU A 179 2.85 11.83 -1.21
CA LEU A 179 2.18 12.48 -0.07
C LEU A 179 1.32 13.64 -0.56
N PHE A 180 0.07 13.69 -0.13
CA PHE A 180 -0.70 14.92 -0.23
C PHE A 180 -0.32 15.87 0.90
N ALA A 181 0.30 17.00 0.57
CA ALA A 181 0.56 18.07 1.54
C ALA A 181 -0.71 18.88 1.80
N THR A 182 -1.56 19.01 0.79
CA THR A 182 -2.91 19.57 0.83
C THR A 182 -3.80 18.77 -0.11
N ASP A 183 -5.11 19.03 -0.12
CA ASP A 183 -6.05 18.36 -1.04
C ASP A 183 -5.72 18.55 -2.53
N ASN A 184 -4.92 19.57 -2.86
CA ASN A 184 -4.57 19.96 -4.25
C ASN A 184 -3.06 19.95 -4.52
N GLU A 185 -2.25 19.41 -3.63
CA GLU A 185 -0.80 19.45 -3.80
C GLU A 185 -0.21 18.07 -3.47
N LEU A 186 0.22 17.35 -4.50
CA LEU A 186 0.85 16.05 -4.41
C LEU A 186 2.37 16.20 -4.45
N TRP A 187 3.04 15.77 -3.40
CA TRP A 187 4.48 15.68 -3.31
C TRP A 187 4.94 14.29 -3.72
N ILE A 188 5.90 14.25 -4.63
CA ILE A 188 6.43 13.04 -5.23
C ILE A 188 7.91 12.93 -4.87
N GLY A 189 8.24 12.02 -3.96
CA GLY A 189 9.63 11.72 -3.60
C GLY A 189 10.23 10.70 -4.57
N THR A 190 11.37 11.05 -5.16
CA THR A 190 12.07 10.24 -6.15
C THR A 190 13.52 10.01 -5.76
N GLU A 191 14.28 9.23 -6.53
CA GLU A 191 15.72 9.06 -6.31
C GLU A 191 16.53 10.32 -6.59
N THR A 192 16.03 11.22 -7.42
CA THR A 192 16.74 12.43 -7.86
C THR A 192 16.26 13.70 -7.18
N GLY A 193 15.18 13.64 -6.40
CA GLY A 193 14.66 14.80 -5.68
C GLY A 193 13.16 14.71 -5.39
N VAL A 194 12.56 15.87 -5.12
CA VAL A 194 11.13 16.00 -4.82
C VAL A 194 10.47 16.85 -5.89
N TYR A 195 9.39 16.34 -6.45
CA TYR A 195 8.52 17.05 -7.37
C TYR A 195 7.22 17.43 -6.68
N ILE A 196 6.59 18.52 -7.09
CA ILE A 196 5.30 18.99 -6.60
C ILE A 196 4.37 19.10 -7.81
N TYR A 197 3.20 18.45 -7.69
CA TYR A 197 2.16 18.42 -8.71
C TYR A 197 0.86 19.00 -8.16
#